data_6f1ef9bbff79ed1ed816a66dc24c7574
#
_entry.id   6f1ef9bbff79ed1ed816a66dc24c7574
#
_cell.length_a   1.000
_cell.length_b   1.000
_cell.length_c   1.000
_cell.angle_alpha   90.00
_cell.angle_beta   90.00
_cell.angle_gamma   90.00
#
_symmetry.space_group_name_H-M   'P 1'
#
loop_
_entity.id
_entity.type
_entity.pdbx_description
1 polymer ?
#
loop_
_entity_poly.entity_id
_entity_poly.type
_entity_poly.pdbx_seq_one_letter_code
_entity_poly.pdbx_strand_id
1 'polypeptide(L)'
;MHIVPEAVMKDMIKVYKALSDESRLRVLNLLFEKECCVCEVEQALEISQSKASRILSSLYDAGFLGLRKDGLWSLYSIDWTGMEPYLKDILEATRKGLKGNRQMKADRERLKTAVRAGPGCADKSCGVKTEESVAV
;
A
#
# COMPACT_ATOMS: atom_id res chain seq x y z
N MET A 1 -20.45 -28.62 -0.44
CA MET A 1 -20.72 -27.22 -0.68
C MET A 1 -20.19 -26.36 0.44
N HIS A 2 -19.61 -25.26 0.08
CA HIS A 2 -19.00 -24.36 1.02
C HIS A 2 -20.02 -23.35 1.53
N ILE A 3 -20.15 -23.26 2.83
CA ILE A 3 -21.03 -22.28 3.44
C ILE A 3 -20.16 -21.16 3.98
N VAL A 4 -20.44 -19.93 3.54
CA VAL A 4 -19.68 -18.75 3.98
C VAL A 4 -20.18 -18.32 5.36
N PRO A 5 -19.32 -18.36 6.39
CA PRO A 5 -19.74 -17.88 7.72
C PRO A 5 -20.06 -16.39 7.71
N GLU A 6 -20.87 -15.98 8.67
CA GLU A 6 -21.24 -14.58 8.83
C GLU A 6 -20.01 -13.68 8.96
N ALA A 7 -19.00 -14.11 9.71
CA ALA A 7 -17.79 -13.36 9.91
C ALA A 7 -17.04 -13.11 8.60
N VAL A 8 -17.03 -14.12 7.72
CA VAL A 8 -16.37 -13.99 6.42
C VAL A 8 -17.11 -12.99 5.54
N MET A 9 -18.44 -12.97 5.60
CA MET A 9 -19.24 -12.02 4.84
C MET A 9 -18.88 -10.58 5.23
N LYS A 10 -18.77 -10.31 6.53
CA LYS A 10 -18.39 -8.97 7.01
C LYS A 10 -16.98 -8.60 6.55
N ASP A 11 -16.08 -9.57 6.56
CA ASP A 11 -14.71 -9.35 6.09
C ASP A 11 -14.69 -9.04 4.60
N MET A 12 -15.51 -9.73 3.82
CA MET A 12 -15.58 -9.46 2.37
C MET A 12 -16.08 -8.04 2.10
N ILE A 13 -17.08 -7.59 2.85
CA ILE A 13 -17.58 -6.22 2.69
C ILE A 13 -16.47 -5.22 2.99
N LYS A 14 -15.71 -5.46 4.04
CA LYS A 14 -14.58 -4.60 4.42
C LYS A 14 -13.53 -4.57 3.29
N VAL A 15 -13.26 -5.72 2.71
CA VAL A 15 -12.31 -5.86 1.61
C VAL A 15 -12.76 -5.02 0.41
N TYR A 16 -14.02 -5.17 0.01
CA TYR A 16 -14.53 -4.42 -1.15
C TYR A 16 -14.55 -2.91 -0.88
N LYS A 17 -14.87 -2.52 0.34
CA LYS A 17 -14.80 -1.10 0.70
C LYS A 17 -13.38 -0.57 0.61
N ALA A 18 -12.41 -1.38 1.03
CA ALA A 18 -11.00 -0.98 0.99
C ALA A 18 -10.51 -0.80 -0.45
N LEU A 19 -11.12 -1.50 -1.40
CA LEU A 19 -10.71 -1.42 -2.80
C LEU A 19 -11.53 -0.44 -3.63
N SER A 20 -12.59 0.14 -3.08
CA SER A 20 -13.47 1.02 -3.83
C SER A 20 -13.01 2.47 -3.79
N ASP A 21 -11.72 2.69 -4.03
CA ASP A 21 -11.14 4.03 -3.96
C ASP A 21 -9.90 4.07 -4.84
N GLU A 22 -9.81 5.10 -5.65
CA GLU A 22 -8.69 5.25 -6.58
C GLU A 22 -7.34 5.27 -5.88
N SER A 23 -7.23 6.02 -4.81
CA SER A 23 -5.94 6.15 -4.09
C SER A 23 -5.47 4.83 -3.52
N ARG A 24 -6.41 4.02 -3.01
CA ARG A 24 -6.05 2.70 -2.48
C ARG A 24 -5.59 1.76 -3.56
N LEU A 25 -6.22 1.80 -4.73
CA LEU A 25 -5.76 1.01 -5.86
C LEU A 25 -4.38 1.44 -6.31
N ARG A 26 -4.10 2.75 -6.27
CA ARG A 26 -2.78 3.26 -6.63
C ARG A 26 -1.72 2.77 -5.67
N VAL A 27 -2.02 2.71 -4.36
CA VAL A 27 -1.08 2.19 -3.38
C VAL A 27 -0.83 0.70 -3.62
N LEU A 28 -1.90 -0.07 -3.86
CA LEU A 28 -1.73 -1.49 -4.16
C LEU A 28 -0.84 -1.70 -5.38
N ASN A 29 -1.03 -0.87 -6.41
CA ASN A 29 -0.21 -0.94 -7.61
C ASN A 29 1.27 -0.81 -7.29
N LEU A 30 1.64 0.09 -6.37
CA LEU A 30 3.02 0.23 -5.94
C LEU A 30 3.51 -1.03 -5.23
N LEU A 31 2.67 -1.57 -4.35
CA LEU A 31 3.05 -2.73 -3.55
C LEU A 31 3.14 -4.00 -4.38
N PHE A 32 2.52 -4.05 -5.55
CA PHE A 32 2.75 -5.14 -6.48
C PHE A 32 4.20 -5.14 -6.98
N GLU A 33 4.86 -3.97 -6.97
CA GLU A 33 6.24 -3.87 -7.44
C GLU A 33 7.25 -4.17 -6.36
N LYS A 34 7.05 -3.62 -5.16
CA LYS A 34 8.00 -3.83 -4.05
C LYS A 34 7.37 -3.41 -2.74
N GLU A 35 7.98 -3.84 -1.63
CA GLU A 35 7.56 -3.34 -0.33
C GLU A 35 7.95 -1.85 -0.21
N CYS A 36 7.14 -1.10 0.51
CA CYS A 36 7.30 0.34 0.63
C CYS A 36 7.11 0.81 2.05
N CYS A 37 7.85 1.86 2.42
CA CYS A 37 7.55 2.61 3.63
C CYS A 37 6.58 3.75 3.25
N VAL A 38 6.06 4.44 4.25
CA VAL A 38 5.09 5.51 4.04
C VAL A 38 5.65 6.58 3.11
N CYS A 39 6.90 6.99 3.31
CA CYS A 39 7.45 8.09 2.50
C CYS A 39 7.66 7.73 1.04
N GLU A 40 7.88 6.47 0.72
CA GLU A 40 7.95 6.05 -0.67
C GLU A 40 6.58 6.19 -1.34
N VAL A 41 5.52 5.79 -0.63
CA VAL A 41 4.16 5.95 -1.14
C VAL A 41 3.82 7.43 -1.31
N GLU A 42 4.17 8.23 -0.32
CA GLU A 42 3.95 9.67 -0.34
C GLU A 42 4.57 10.30 -1.58
N GLN A 43 5.80 9.96 -1.87
CA GLN A 43 6.52 10.48 -3.02
C GLN A 43 5.94 9.98 -4.34
N ALA A 44 5.66 8.70 -4.42
CA ALA A 44 5.18 8.11 -5.67
C ALA A 44 3.79 8.59 -6.04
N LEU A 45 2.92 8.78 -5.07
CA LEU A 45 1.56 9.23 -5.32
C LEU A 45 1.40 10.73 -5.22
N GLU A 46 2.39 11.43 -4.69
CA GLU A 46 2.34 12.88 -4.48
C GLU A 46 1.17 13.26 -3.57
N ILE A 47 1.07 12.56 -2.46
CA ILE A 47 0.04 12.78 -1.44
C ILE A 47 0.70 13.07 -0.10
N SER A 48 -0.09 13.50 0.88
CA SER A 48 0.44 13.81 2.20
C SER A 48 0.81 12.53 2.96
N GLN A 49 1.69 12.67 3.94
CA GLN A 49 2.08 11.58 4.79
C GLN A 49 0.87 10.97 5.52
N SER A 50 0.01 11.80 6.04
CA SER A 50 -1.15 11.29 6.78
C SER A 50 -2.11 10.53 5.87
N LYS A 51 -2.28 10.98 4.63
CA LYS A 51 -3.12 10.25 3.69
C LYS A 51 -2.49 8.91 3.32
N ALA A 52 -1.18 8.89 3.04
CA ALA A 52 -0.47 7.66 2.72
C ALA A 52 -0.56 6.67 3.87
N SER A 53 -0.36 7.14 5.09
CA SER A 53 -0.44 6.29 6.27
C SER A 53 -1.82 5.69 6.45
N ARG A 54 -2.88 6.50 6.27
CA ARG A 54 -4.25 6.00 6.42
C ARG A 54 -4.59 4.95 5.37
N ILE A 55 -4.13 5.14 4.14
CA ILE A 55 -4.39 4.17 3.07
C ILE A 55 -3.70 2.85 3.39
N LEU A 56 -2.43 2.91 3.79
CA LEU A 56 -1.69 1.70 4.12
C LEU A 56 -2.33 0.96 5.29
N SER A 57 -2.76 1.70 6.32
CA SER A 57 -3.46 1.09 7.46
C SER A 57 -4.75 0.43 7.04
N SER A 58 -5.50 1.07 6.16
CA SER A 58 -6.77 0.54 5.66
C SER A 58 -6.57 -0.78 4.92
N LEU A 59 -5.55 -0.84 4.07
CA LEU A 59 -5.24 -2.05 3.32
C LEU A 59 -4.70 -3.15 4.23
N TYR A 60 -3.94 -2.77 5.23
CA TYR A 60 -3.44 -3.71 6.24
C TYR A 60 -4.62 -4.32 7.01
N ASP A 61 -5.54 -3.48 7.47
CA ASP A 61 -6.71 -3.93 8.23
C ASP A 61 -7.62 -4.84 7.40
N ALA A 62 -7.65 -4.62 6.10
CA ALA A 62 -8.46 -5.46 5.21
C ALA A 62 -7.84 -6.83 4.95
N GLY A 63 -6.61 -7.04 5.39
CA GLY A 63 -5.98 -8.36 5.28
C GLY A 63 -5.06 -8.55 4.09
N PHE A 64 -4.79 -7.50 3.34
CA PHE A 64 -3.95 -7.62 2.15
C PHE A 64 -2.46 -7.52 2.43
N LEU A 65 -2.07 -6.84 3.49
CA LEU A 65 -0.68 -6.44 3.69
C LEU A 65 -0.05 -7.09 4.90
N GLY A 66 1.26 -7.31 4.78
CA GLY A 66 2.13 -7.59 5.92
C GLY A 66 2.89 -6.33 6.27
N LEU A 67 3.45 -6.31 7.47
CA LEU A 67 4.19 -5.19 8.00
C LEU A 67 5.41 -5.72 8.72
N ARG A 68 6.58 -5.21 8.38
CA ARG A 68 7.80 -5.58 9.09
C ARG A 68 8.64 -4.35 9.37
N LYS A 69 9.51 -4.45 10.35
CA LYS A 69 10.45 -3.39 10.66
C LYS A 69 11.79 -3.68 10.01
N ASP A 70 12.41 -2.63 9.50
CA ASP A 70 13.78 -2.68 9.01
C ASP A 70 14.47 -1.46 9.61
N GLY A 71 15.16 -1.66 10.73
CA GLY A 71 15.66 -0.55 11.51
C GLY A 71 14.49 0.23 12.06
N LEU A 72 14.41 1.52 11.75
CA LEU A 72 13.33 2.38 12.20
C LEU A 72 12.21 2.52 11.18
N TRP A 73 12.35 1.92 10.00
CA TRP A 73 11.32 1.97 8.98
C TRP A 73 10.29 0.88 9.18
N SER A 74 9.02 1.23 8.93
CA SER A 74 7.94 0.25 8.82
C SER A 74 7.69 0.00 7.34
N LEU A 75 7.86 -1.24 6.92
CA LEU A 75 7.74 -1.62 5.52
C LEU A 75 6.49 -2.45 5.30
N TYR A 76 5.65 -1.99 4.41
CA TYR A 76 4.43 -2.70 4.03
C TYR A 76 4.66 -3.48 2.76
N SER A 77 4.10 -4.68 2.71
CA SER A 77 4.19 -5.53 1.52
C SER A 77 2.90 -6.32 1.37
N ILE A 78 2.65 -6.84 0.18
CA ILE A 78 1.51 -7.73 -0.01
C ILE A 78 1.84 -9.08 0.60
N ASP A 79 0.98 -9.55 1.48
CA ASP A 79 1.21 -10.80 2.21
C ASP A 79 0.56 -11.96 1.47
N TRP A 80 1.16 -12.33 0.33
CA TRP A 80 0.62 -13.38 -0.52
C TRP A 80 0.43 -14.71 0.19
N THR A 81 1.31 -15.04 1.14
CA THR A 81 1.25 -16.33 1.80
C THR A 81 0.31 -16.35 2.99
N GLY A 82 0.07 -15.20 3.60
CA GLY A 82 -0.73 -15.14 4.82
C GLY A 82 -2.19 -14.80 4.60
N MET A 83 -2.58 -14.47 3.38
CA MET A 83 -3.96 -14.05 3.17
C MET A 83 -4.86 -15.21 2.74
N GLU A 84 -6.15 -15.03 2.96
CA GLU A 84 -7.16 -16.00 2.54
C GLU A 84 -7.13 -16.18 1.03
N PRO A 85 -7.42 -17.39 0.53
CA PRO A 85 -7.37 -17.63 -0.92
C PRO A 85 -8.22 -16.67 -1.75
N TYR A 86 -9.41 -16.29 -1.28
CA TYR A 86 -10.24 -15.39 -2.07
C TYR A 86 -9.63 -13.99 -2.18
N LEU A 87 -8.84 -13.57 -1.17
CA LEU A 87 -8.15 -12.29 -1.24
C LEU A 87 -7.06 -12.31 -2.31
N LYS A 88 -6.36 -13.44 -2.44
CA LYS A 88 -5.37 -13.59 -3.51
C LYS A 88 -6.02 -13.45 -4.88
N ASP A 89 -7.19 -14.08 -5.05
CA ASP A 89 -7.91 -14.02 -6.32
C ASP A 89 -8.32 -12.58 -6.64
N ILE A 90 -8.81 -11.86 -5.63
CA ILE A 90 -9.21 -10.46 -5.81
C ILE A 90 -8.00 -9.61 -6.20
N LEU A 91 -6.87 -9.80 -5.52
CA LEU A 91 -5.68 -9.02 -5.83
C LEU A 91 -5.12 -9.33 -7.21
N GLU A 92 -5.11 -10.60 -7.61
CA GLU A 92 -4.64 -10.95 -8.94
C GLU A 92 -5.54 -10.36 -10.02
N ALA A 93 -6.86 -10.41 -9.81
CA ALA A 93 -7.78 -9.79 -10.75
C ALA A 93 -7.57 -8.28 -10.83
N THR A 94 -7.34 -7.65 -9.68
CA THR A 94 -7.09 -6.21 -9.60
C THR A 94 -5.81 -5.85 -10.34
N ARG A 95 -4.74 -6.60 -10.10
CA ARG A 95 -3.46 -6.39 -10.76
C ARG A 95 -3.60 -6.45 -12.27
N LYS A 96 -4.31 -7.46 -12.77
CA LYS A 96 -4.55 -7.60 -14.19
C LYS A 96 -5.37 -6.44 -14.75
N GLY A 97 -6.39 -6.02 -14.00
CA GLY A 97 -7.26 -4.92 -14.41
C GLY A 97 -6.56 -3.58 -14.47
N LEU A 98 -5.51 -3.40 -13.66
CA LEU A 98 -4.78 -2.13 -13.65
C LEU A 98 -3.67 -2.06 -14.70
N LYS A 99 -3.39 -3.15 -15.37
CA LYS A 99 -2.35 -3.19 -16.39
C LYS A 99 -2.66 -2.21 -17.51
N GLY A 100 -1.64 -1.44 -17.91
CA GLY A 100 -1.80 -0.50 -18.99
C GLY A 100 -2.40 0.83 -18.60
N ASN A 101 -2.83 1.00 -17.35
CA ASN A 101 -3.37 2.27 -16.91
C ASN A 101 -2.26 3.30 -16.79
N ARG A 102 -2.48 4.49 -17.36
CA ARG A 102 -1.47 5.56 -17.38
C ARG A 102 -1.07 6.06 -16.01
N GLN A 103 -2.05 6.27 -15.15
CA GLN A 103 -1.77 6.76 -13.80
C GLN A 103 -0.95 5.74 -13.02
N MET A 104 -1.28 4.46 -13.16
CA MET A 104 -0.55 3.40 -12.47
C MET A 104 0.89 3.34 -12.97
N LYS A 105 1.10 3.52 -14.25
CA LYS A 105 2.45 3.55 -14.81
C LYS A 105 3.24 4.74 -14.30
N ALA A 106 2.63 5.92 -14.28
CA ALA A 106 3.28 7.14 -13.79
C ALA A 106 3.68 7.00 -12.32
N ASP A 107 2.80 6.42 -11.51
CA ASP A 107 3.08 6.19 -10.10
C ASP A 107 4.28 5.26 -9.92
N ARG A 108 4.34 4.19 -10.69
CA ARG A 108 5.47 3.25 -10.62
C ARG A 108 6.78 3.90 -11.04
N GLU A 109 6.74 4.79 -12.04
CA GLU A 109 7.95 5.50 -12.45
C GLU A 109 8.47 6.39 -11.34
N ARG A 110 7.57 7.09 -10.65
CA ARG A 110 7.99 7.92 -9.50
C ARG A 110 8.52 7.05 -8.36
N LEU A 111 7.97 5.85 -8.19
CA LEU A 111 8.46 4.95 -7.14
C LEU A 111 9.92 4.58 -7.36
N LYS A 112 10.35 4.46 -8.60
CA LYS A 112 11.73 4.08 -8.92
C LYS A 112 12.74 5.05 -8.36
N THR A 113 12.37 6.32 -8.26
CA THR A 113 13.27 7.36 -7.75
C THR A 113 12.94 7.78 -6.32
N ALA A 114 11.90 7.20 -5.73
CA ALA A 114 11.54 7.53 -4.36
C ALA A 114 12.59 6.97 -3.40
N VAL A 115 12.85 7.71 -2.33
CA VAL A 115 13.86 7.32 -1.35
C VAL A 115 13.25 7.27 0.05
N ARG A 116 13.81 6.40 0.88
CA ARG A 116 13.44 6.35 2.30
C ARG A 116 14.19 7.46 2.99
N ALA A 117 13.45 8.47 3.43
CA ALA A 117 14.04 9.67 4.00
C ALA A 117 14.33 9.45 5.48
N GLY A 118 15.59 9.32 5.83
CA GLY A 118 16.02 9.18 7.21
C GLY A 118 15.49 7.95 7.93
N PRO A 119 15.98 7.68 9.11
CA PRO A 119 15.46 6.57 9.91
C PRO A 119 14.06 6.88 10.40
N GLY A 120 13.21 5.87 10.46
CA GLY A 120 11.86 6.06 10.94
C GLY A 120 10.96 6.75 9.94
N CYS A 121 11.13 6.43 8.67
CA CYS A 121 10.33 7.02 7.59
C CYS A 121 8.82 6.96 7.84
N ALA A 122 8.36 6.04 8.67
CA ALA A 122 6.95 5.93 8.99
C ALA A 122 6.49 6.94 10.03
N ASP A 123 7.41 7.67 10.66
CA ASP A 123 7.05 8.68 11.64
C ASP A 123 7.01 10.06 10.96
N LYS A 124 6.75 11.09 11.75
CA LYS A 124 6.54 12.40 11.19
C LYS A 124 7.74 13.01 10.50
N SER A 125 8.95 12.58 10.83
CA SER A 125 10.12 13.13 10.17
C SER A 125 10.18 12.72 8.70
N CYS A 126 9.47 11.70 8.34
CA CYS A 126 9.42 11.24 6.98
C CYS A 126 8.89 12.31 6.03
N GLY A 127 7.92 13.07 6.45
CA GLY A 127 7.33 14.09 5.60
C GLY A 127 8.12 15.38 5.57
N VAL A 128 9.10 15.50 6.44
CA VAL A 128 9.89 16.70 6.49
C VAL A 128 10.96 16.66 5.43
N LYS A 129 11.04 16.54 5.08
CA LYS A 129 11.84 16.74 4.33
C LYS A 129 12.65 17.24 3.80
N THR A 130 12.38 17.01 4.11
CA THR A 130 13.01 17.39 3.82
C THR A 130 13.62 18.05 3.67
N GLU A 131 13.37 18.26 3.71
CA GLU A 131 14.06 18.88 3.70
C GLU A 131 14.92 19.05 3.81
N GLU A 132 14.90 18.85 4.08
CA GLU A 132 15.81 18.93 4.25
C GLU A 132 16.37 18.49 3.93
N SER A 133 15.84 18.05 3.64
CA SER A 133 16.33 17.70 3.24
C SER A 133 16.81 17.47 2.73
N VAL A 134 16.56 17.37 2.58
CA VAL A 134 17.06 17.32 2.03
C VAL A 134 17.69 17.37 1.83
N ALA A 135 17.60 17.33 1.95
CA ALA A 135 18.27 17.43 1.86
C ALA A 135 18.71 17.45 1.94
N VAL A 136 18.56 17.24 2.05
CA VAL A 136 19.02 17.35 2.20
C VAL A 136 19.20 17.28 2.13
#